data_9d39c3b6bb309b047d88f0235d956301
#
_entry.id   9d39c3b6bb309b047d88f0235d956301
#
_cell.length_a   1.000
_cell.length_b   1.000
_cell.length_c   1.000
_cell.angle_alpha   90.00
_cell.angle_beta   90.00
_cell.angle_gamma   90.00
#
_symmetry.space_group_name_H-M   'P 1'
#
loop_
_entity.id
_entity.type
_entity.pdbx_description
1 polymer ?
#
loop_
_entity_poly.entity_id
_entity_poly.type
_entity_poly.pdbx_seq_one_letter_code
_entity_poly.pdbx_strand_id
1 'polypeptide(L)'
;DEFQRHKIGSPFETLPRGTRAILTGDFNCLPNDDAIKLLQTPCANGAPGYVDAWPLAHPHTPNAHTVDLHDATKAPRCFDFVFVSDNLGTHVRALTVNAETAASDHQPLLLEVEL
;
A
#
# COMPACT_ATOMS: atom_id res chain seq x y z
N ASP A 1 11.99 22.93 18.12
CA ASP A 1 10.80 22.87 18.96
C ASP A 1 11.10 21.96 20.16
N GLU A 2 10.70 22.40 21.35
CA GLU A 2 10.97 21.69 22.62
C GLU A 2 10.40 20.26 22.62
N PHE A 3 9.22 20.07 22.07
CA PHE A 3 8.58 18.77 21.97
C PHE A 3 9.42 17.80 21.13
N GLN A 4 10.00 18.26 20.03
CA GLN A 4 10.87 17.45 19.19
C GLN A 4 12.22 17.16 19.84
N ARG A 5 12.79 18.13 20.56
CA ARG A 5 14.06 17.92 21.27
C ARG A 5 13.98 16.81 22.33
N HIS A 6 12.85 16.69 23.01
CA HIS A 6 12.63 15.62 23.99
C HIS A 6 12.46 14.23 23.37
N LYS A 7 12.28 14.14 22.03
CA LYS A 7 12.12 12.89 21.31
C LYS A 7 13.40 12.34 20.69
N ILE A 8 14.48 13.13 20.65
CA ILE A 8 15.76 12.72 20.05
C ILE A 8 16.27 11.43 20.70
N GLY A 9 16.55 10.41 19.86
CA GLY A 9 16.96 9.09 20.30
C GLY A 9 15.87 8.21 20.89
N SER A 10 14.62 8.68 20.93
CA SER A 10 13.46 7.90 21.35
C SER A 10 12.77 7.21 20.16
N PRO A 11 11.91 6.18 20.41
CA PRO A 11 11.09 5.58 19.33
C PRO A 11 10.14 6.56 18.66
N PHE A 12 9.90 7.72 19.25
CA PHE A 12 9.00 8.75 18.73
C PHE A 12 9.74 9.89 18.03
N GLU A 13 11.05 9.75 17.84
CA GLU A 13 11.83 10.75 17.12
C GLU A 13 11.35 10.85 15.66
N THR A 14 11.11 12.08 15.19
CA THR A 14 10.79 12.34 13.79
C THR A 14 12.10 12.46 13.01
N LEU A 15 12.34 11.47 12.15
CA LEU A 15 13.51 11.46 11.27
C LEU A 15 13.21 12.16 9.94
N PRO A 16 14.23 12.72 9.28
CA PRO A 16 14.06 13.22 7.91
C PRO A 16 13.55 12.12 6.99
N ARG A 17 12.61 12.48 6.10
CA ARG A 17 12.02 11.54 5.14
C ARG A 17 12.25 12.04 3.73
N GLY A 18 12.41 11.09 2.81
CA GLY A 18 12.38 11.41 1.39
C GLY A 18 10.98 11.84 0.93
N THR A 19 10.92 12.40 -0.27
CA THR A 19 9.67 12.81 -0.90
C THR A 19 8.94 11.66 -1.59
N ARG A 20 9.62 10.52 -1.78
CA ARG A 20 9.05 9.31 -2.37
C ARG A 20 8.85 8.28 -1.26
N ALA A 21 7.71 7.61 -1.29
CA ALA A 21 7.36 6.61 -0.28
C ALA A 21 6.58 5.45 -0.89
N ILE A 22 6.77 4.27 -0.32
CA ILE A 22 5.98 3.08 -0.60
C ILE A 22 5.41 2.60 0.74
N LEU A 23 4.10 2.39 0.78
CA LEU A 23 3.38 1.91 1.96
C LEU A 23 2.71 0.58 1.61
N THR A 24 3.08 -0.47 2.30
CA THR A 24 2.55 -1.81 2.02
C THR A 24 2.07 -2.48 3.29
N GLY A 25 1.14 -3.42 3.14
CA GLY A 25 0.72 -4.27 4.24
C GLY A 25 -0.69 -4.82 4.06
N ASP A 26 -1.10 -5.53 5.09
CA ASP A 26 -2.48 -5.95 5.29
C ASP A 26 -3.25 -4.81 5.96
N PHE A 27 -4.21 -4.25 5.26
CA PHE A 27 -5.03 -3.14 5.76
C PHE A 27 -6.34 -3.61 6.39
N ASN A 28 -6.65 -4.90 6.30
CA ASN A 28 -7.94 -5.46 6.74
C ASN A 28 -9.16 -4.68 6.20
N CYS A 29 -9.01 -4.10 5.02
CA CYS A 29 -10.03 -3.30 4.34
C CYS A 29 -10.19 -3.79 2.91
N LEU A 30 -11.41 -3.69 2.39
CA LEU A 30 -11.70 -3.92 0.97
C LEU A 30 -11.31 -2.67 0.14
N PRO A 31 -11.06 -2.84 -1.17
CA PRO A 31 -10.63 -1.72 -2.03
C PRO A 31 -11.57 -0.51 -2.03
N ASN A 32 -12.87 -0.72 -1.80
CA ASN A 32 -13.87 0.36 -1.80
C ASN A 32 -14.19 0.89 -0.41
N ASP A 33 -13.54 0.42 0.63
CA ASP A 33 -13.78 0.91 1.98
C ASP A 33 -13.31 2.35 2.16
N ASP A 34 -14.00 3.09 3.02
CA ASP A 34 -13.73 4.52 3.24
C ASP A 34 -12.29 4.77 3.73
N ALA A 35 -11.72 3.87 4.52
CA ALA A 35 -10.33 3.99 4.98
C ALA A 35 -9.35 3.97 3.80
N ILE A 36 -9.58 3.13 2.80
CA ILE A 36 -8.74 3.06 1.60
C ILE A 36 -8.89 4.32 0.74
N LYS A 37 -10.11 4.85 0.64
CA LYS A 37 -10.36 6.12 -0.06
C LYS A 37 -9.70 7.29 0.66
N LEU A 38 -9.79 7.32 1.99
CA LEU A 38 -9.19 8.39 2.80
C LEU A 38 -7.68 8.41 2.67
N LEU A 39 -7.03 7.25 2.65
CA LEU A 39 -5.58 7.14 2.47
C LEU A 39 -5.11 7.75 1.14
N GLN A 40 -5.94 7.70 0.12
CA GLN A 40 -5.65 8.24 -1.20
C GLN A 40 -6.08 9.71 -1.36
N THR A 41 -6.65 10.31 -0.34
CA THR A 41 -7.03 11.72 -0.35
C THR A 41 -5.78 12.60 -0.17
N PRO A 42 -5.58 13.65 -0.99
CA PRO A 42 -4.46 14.56 -0.82
C PRO A 42 -4.41 15.19 0.56
N CYS A 43 -3.20 15.36 1.11
CA CYS A 43 -3.00 16.01 2.39
C CYS A 43 -3.07 17.53 2.25
N ALA A 44 -3.78 18.20 3.18
CA ALA A 44 -3.92 19.65 3.18
C ALA A 44 -2.61 20.40 3.44
N ASN A 45 -1.61 19.75 4.04
CA ASN A 45 -0.31 20.34 4.37
C ASN A 45 0.71 20.28 3.23
N GLY A 46 0.30 19.88 2.02
CA GLY A 46 1.20 19.76 0.86
C GLY A 46 2.07 18.51 0.85
N ALA A 47 1.92 17.60 1.81
CA ALA A 47 2.59 16.31 1.76
C ALA A 47 2.11 15.49 0.56
N PRO A 48 2.97 14.66 -0.06
CA PRO A 48 2.55 13.78 -1.14
C PRO A 48 1.40 12.88 -0.70
N GLY A 49 0.36 12.77 -1.52
CA GLY A 49 -0.70 11.79 -1.34
C GLY A 49 -0.22 10.40 -1.72
N TYR A 50 -0.98 9.38 -1.32
CA TYR A 50 -0.75 8.01 -1.74
C TYR A 50 -1.72 7.63 -2.85
N VAL A 51 -1.29 6.74 -3.73
CA VAL A 51 -2.13 6.12 -4.74
C VAL A 51 -1.93 4.60 -4.70
N ASP A 52 -3.03 3.86 -4.88
CA ASP A 52 -2.95 2.40 -5.00
C ASP A 52 -2.21 2.06 -6.29
N ALA A 53 -1.16 1.24 -6.18
CA ALA A 53 -0.37 0.83 -7.33
C ALA A 53 -1.12 -0.14 -8.26
N TRP A 54 -2.16 -0.83 -7.77
CA TRP A 54 -2.89 -1.78 -8.60
C TRP A 54 -3.52 -1.15 -9.83
N PRO A 55 -4.36 -0.10 -9.73
CA PRO A 55 -4.95 0.53 -10.92
C PRO A 55 -3.90 1.18 -11.83
N LEU A 56 -2.73 1.55 -11.33
CA LEU A 56 -1.64 2.05 -12.18
C LEU A 56 -1.06 0.95 -13.06
N ALA A 57 -0.91 -0.25 -12.53
CA ALA A 57 -0.42 -1.42 -13.27
C ALA A 57 -1.53 -2.14 -14.05
N HIS A 58 -2.77 -2.06 -13.57
CA HIS A 58 -3.93 -2.79 -14.12
C HIS A 58 -5.15 -1.86 -14.25
N PRO A 59 -5.14 -0.89 -15.18
CA PRO A 59 -6.15 0.17 -15.23
C PRO A 59 -7.58 -0.32 -15.51
N HIS A 60 -7.76 -1.55 -16.00
CA HIS A 60 -9.05 -2.10 -16.38
C HIS A 60 -9.43 -3.36 -15.60
N THR A 61 -8.69 -3.69 -14.56
CA THR A 61 -8.90 -4.92 -13.79
C THR A 61 -9.07 -4.56 -12.31
N PRO A 62 -10.11 -5.04 -11.63
CA PRO A 62 -10.23 -4.86 -10.17
C PRO A 62 -9.04 -5.44 -9.42
N ASN A 63 -8.77 -4.94 -8.21
CA ASN A 63 -7.71 -5.46 -7.36
C ASN A 63 -7.84 -6.97 -7.22
N ALA A 64 -6.74 -7.68 -7.47
CA ALA A 64 -6.69 -9.13 -7.30
C ALA A 64 -6.90 -9.50 -5.83
N HIS A 65 -7.50 -10.65 -5.59
CA HIS A 65 -7.65 -11.19 -4.25
C HIS A 65 -6.28 -11.56 -3.67
N THR A 66 -6.09 -11.28 -2.38
CA THR A 66 -4.82 -11.48 -1.69
C THR A 66 -4.93 -12.34 -0.44
N VAL A 67 -6.14 -12.68 -0.03
CA VAL A 67 -6.37 -13.48 1.18
C VAL A 67 -7.45 -14.55 0.93
N ASP A 68 -7.26 -15.70 1.55
CA ASP A 68 -8.18 -16.85 1.55
C ASP A 68 -8.41 -17.49 0.16
N LEU A 69 -7.45 -17.35 -0.78
CA LEU A 69 -7.59 -17.92 -2.12
C LEU A 69 -7.68 -19.45 -2.13
N HIS A 70 -7.04 -20.10 -1.16
CA HIS A 70 -6.94 -21.56 -1.08
C HIS A 70 -7.81 -22.18 0.02
N ASP A 71 -8.66 -21.39 0.67
CA ASP A 71 -9.60 -21.86 1.68
C ASP A 71 -11.00 -22.01 1.07
N ALA A 72 -11.40 -23.26 0.84
CA ALA A 72 -12.70 -23.56 0.20
C ALA A 72 -13.91 -23.13 1.06
N THR A 73 -13.71 -22.81 2.35
CA THR A 73 -14.78 -22.39 3.28
C THR A 73 -14.96 -20.86 3.32
N LYS A 74 -14.09 -20.11 2.66
CA LYS A 74 -14.09 -18.64 2.69
C LYS A 74 -14.14 -18.05 1.28
N ALA A 75 -14.71 -16.85 1.17
CA ALA A 75 -14.66 -16.08 -0.06
C ALA A 75 -13.32 -15.33 -0.13
N PRO A 76 -12.56 -15.45 -1.22
CA PRO A 76 -11.35 -14.65 -1.40
C PRO A 76 -11.64 -13.14 -1.37
N ARG A 77 -10.68 -12.36 -0.85
CA ARG A 77 -10.79 -10.90 -0.71
C ARG A 77 -9.45 -10.24 -0.99
N CYS A 78 -9.48 -8.95 -1.26
CA CYS A 78 -8.28 -8.12 -1.33
C CYS A 78 -8.16 -7.32 -0.02
N PHE A 79 -7.17 -7.65 0.80
CA PHE A 79 -6.84 -6.94 2.05
C PHE A 79 -5.43 -6.37 2.04
N ASP A 80 -4.61 -6.78 1.08
CA ASP A 80 -3.21 -6.40 0.99
C ASP A 80 -3.02 -5.43 -0.17
N PHE A 81 -2.34 -4.33 0.12
CA PHE A 81 -2.18 -3.23 -0.82
C PHE A 81 -0.73 -2.79 -0.90
N VAL A 82 -0.39 -2.23 -2.04
CA VAL A 82 0.83 -1.46 -2.25
C VAL A 82 0.40 -0.06 -2.67
N PHE A 83 0.63 0.91 -1.79
CA PHE A 83 0.46 2.31 -2.11
C PHE A 83 1.81 2.95 -2.40
N VAL A 84 1.86 3.82 -3.37
CA VAL A 84 3.03 4.62 -3.67
C VAL A 84 2.69 6.10 -3.51
N SER A 85 3.67 6.92 -3.14
CA SER A 85 3.47 8.36 -3.19
C SER A 85 3.14 8.78 -4.63
N ASP A 86 2.33 9.81 -4.81
CA ASP A 86 1.85 10.23 -6.12
C ASP A 86 2.99 10.53 -7.10
N ASN A 87 4.12 11.04 -6.60
CA ASN A 87 5.32 11.29 -7.41
C ASN A 87 6.06 10.02 -7.85
N LEU A 88 5.71 8.85 -7.34
CA LEU A 88 6.18 7.54 -7.82
C LEU A 88 5.21 6.87 -8.80
N GLY A 89 4.00 7.38 -8.93
CA GLY A 89 2.95 6.73 -9.73
C GLY A 89 3.37 6.44 -11.17
N THR A 90 4.06 7.39 -11.82
CA THR A 90 4.55 7.22 -13.20
C THR A 90 5.72 6.25 -13.33
N HIS A 91 6.31 5.84 -12.22
CA HIS A 91 7.44 4.91 -12.16
C HIS A 91 7.02 3.46 -11.91
N VAL A 92 5.75 3.21 -11.62
CA VAL A 92 5.22 1.85 -11.44
C VAL A 92 5.23 1.14 -12.79
N ARG A 93 5.87 -0.03 -12.85
CA ARG A 93 5.96 -0.86 -14.05
C ARG A 93 5.09 -2.09 -13.98
N ALA A 94 5.03 -2.73 -12.82
CA ALA A 94 4.20 -3.91 -12.62
C ALA A 94 3.84 -4.07 -11.14
N LEU A 95 2.70 -4.67 -10.89
CA LEU A 95 2.32 -5.20 -9.59
C LEU A 95 1.66 -6.55 -9.83
N THR A 96 2.22 -7.60 -9.25
CA THR A 96 1.74 -8.97 -9.41
C THR A 96 1.40 -9.59 -8.07
N VAL A 97 0.37 -10.44 -8.05
CA VAL A 97 0.01 -11.27 -6.91
C VAL A 97 0.35 -12.71 -7.26
N ASN A 98 1.15 -13.38 -6.43
CA ASN A 98 1.37 -14.81 -6.58
C ASN A 98 0.16 -15.56 -6.02
N ALA A 99 -0.76 -15.94 -6.90
CA ALA A 99 -2.00 -16.63 -6.53
C ALA A 99 -1.82 -18.14 -6.32
N GLU A 100 -0.67 -18.71 -6.67
CA GLU A 100 -0.48 -20.16 -6.69
C GLU A 100 0.03 -20.71 -5.35
N THR A 101 0.84 -19.96 -4.62
CA THR A 101 1.38 -20.42 -3.35
C THR A 101 0.31 -20.54 -2.27
N ALA A 102 0.36 -21.61 -1.50
CA ALA A 102 -0.49 -21.85 -0.32
C ALA A 102 0.32 -21.79 0.99
N ALA A 103 1.48 -21.15 0.97
CA ALA A 103 2.37 -21.07 2.13
C ALA A 103 1.80 -20.20 3.27
N SER A 104 0.85 -19.32 2.97
CA SER A 104 0.14 -18.46 3.91
C SER A 104 -1.31 -18.33 3.43
N ASP A 105 -2.20 -17.89 4.30
CA ASP A 105 -3.55 -17.46 3.92
C ASP A 105 -3.55 -16.12 3.16
N HIS A 106 -2.43 -15.38 3.20
CA HIS A 106 -2.18 -14.20 2.36
C HIS A 106 -1.24 -14.53 1.21
N GLN A 107 -1.45 -13.85 0.09
CA GLN A 107 -0.62 -14.01 -1.11
C GLN A 107 0.47 -12.95 -1.18
N PRO A 108 1.68 -13.30 -1.65
CA PRO A 108 2.75 -12.32 -1.88
C PRO A 108 2.40 -11.36 -3.00
N LEU A 109 2.74 -10.09 -2.81
CA LEU A 109 2.68 -9.06 -3.84
C LEU A 109 4.09 -8.64 -4.23
N LEU A 110 4.33 -8.49 -5.53
CA LEU A 110 5.59 -8.01 -6.08
C LEU A 110 5.36 -6.72 -6.86
N LEU A 111 5.94 -5.63 -6.36
CA LEU A 111 5.94 -4.33 -7.04
C LEU A 111 7.25 -4.13 -7.80
N GLU A 112 7.14 -3.72 -9.04
CA GLU A 112 8.29 -3.29 -9.85
C GLU A 112 8.16 -1.81 -10.16
N VAL A 113 9.19 -1.04 -9.79
CA VAL A 113 9.30 0.39 -10.07
C VAL A 113 10.61 0.66 -10.81
N GLU A 114 10.59 1.63 -11.71
CA GLU A 114 11.76 2.12 -12.42
C GLU A 114 12.04 3.55 -11.96
N LEU A 115 13.18 3.74 -11.27
CA LEU A 115 13.54 5.03 -10.68
C LEU A 115 14.41 5.91 -11.64
#